data_cbe780eaf866f6f89202f358016911ab
#
_entry.id   cbe780eaf866f6f89202f358016911ab
#
_cell.length_a   1.000
_cell.length_b   1.000
_cell.length_c   1.000
_cell.angle_alpha   90.00
_cell.angle_beta   90.00
_cell.angle_gamma   90.00
#
_symmetry.space_group_name_H-M   'P 1'
#
loop_
_entity.id
_entity.type
_entity.pdbx_description
1 polymer ?
#
loop_
_entity_poly.entity_id
_entity_poly.type
_entity_poly.pdbx_seq_one_letter_code
_entity_poly.pdbx_strand_id
1 'polypeptide(L)'
;MPRSRGGPPDVELHIDIRWLLERQAEVLPKHPDVHDFSNLVAAIARHRVNTPQVGVTVDNAWRAAALMHAVIRLRPLPARNALYAAAIVVSYMDAAGETVDPPYGALIDLARDIDAGRADGYDASDRIRSWRI
;
A
#
# COMPACT_ATOMS: atom_id res chain seq x y z
N MET A 1 21.57 4.51 20.49
CA MET A 1 21.49 4.15 19.71
C MET A 1 20.87 3.99 19.33
N PRO A 2 21.02 4.29 19.35
CA PRO A 2 20.49 4.06 18.87
C PRO A 2 20.08 3.26 18.27
N ARG A 3 19.68 3.09 18.52
CA ARG A 3 19.46 2.27 17.71
C ARG A 3 19.91 2.47 16.48
N SER A 4 20.49 2.20 16.09
CA SER A 4 21.05 2.39 14.99
C SER A 4 20.32 2.82 13.85
N ARG A 5 20.43 3.32 13.71
CA ARG A 5 19.78 3.64 12.89
C ARG A 5 19.17 3.22 12.04
N GLY A 6 19.48 3.68 11.71
CA GLY A 6 18.36 3.28 10.98
C GLY A 6 17.72 2.15 11.66
N GLY A 7 16.52 2.20 11.86
CA GLY A 7 15.85 1.14 12.52
C GLY A 7 15.99 -0.19 11.80
N PRO A 8 15.66 -1.28 12.45
CA PRO A 8 15.60 -2.58 11.78
C PRO A 8 14.68 -2.48 10.57
N PRO A 9 14.96 -3.25 9.51
CA PRO A 9 14.12 -3.24 8.32
C PRO A 9 12.68 -3.63 8.56
N ASP A 10 12.41 -4.29 9.71
CA ASP A 10 11.07 -4.76 10.06
C ASP A 10 10.35 -3.83 11.04
N VAL A 11 10.81 -2.60 11.21
CA VAL A 11 10.09 -1.62 12.01
C VAL A 11 8.74 -1.36 11.36
N GLU A 12 7.67 -1.45 12.16
CA GLU A 12 6.33 -1.19 11.69
C GLU A 12 6.14 0.28 11.37
N LEU A 13 5.56 0.56 10.21
CA LEU A 13 5.10 1.88 9.87
C LEU A 13 3.58 1.87 9.80
N HIS A 14 2.95 2.65 10.65
CA HIS A 14 1.50 2.86 10.59
C HIS A 14 1.25 4.29 10.13
N ILE A 15 0.42 4.42 9.11
CA ILE A 15 0.08 5.71 8.54
C ILE A 15 -1.33 6.11 8.96
N ASP A 16 -1.67 7.38 8.73
CA ASP A 16 -2.98 7.92 9.03
C ASP A 16 -3.64 8.49 7.75
N ILE A 17 -4.85 8.99 7.91
CA ILE A 17 -5.60 9.50 6.78
C ILE A 17 -4.93 10.73 6.14
N ARG A 18 -4.24 11.55 6.94
CA ARG A 18 -3.51 12.69 6.40
C ARG A 18 -2.46 12.24 5.40
N TRP A 19 -1.72 11.20 5.74
CA TRP A 19 -0.69 10.66 4.84
C TRP A 19 -1.28 10.24 3.50
N LEU A 20 -2.42 9.54 3.54
CA LEU A 20 -3.10 9.12 2.31
C LEU A 20 -3.55 10.30 1.47
N LEU A 21 -4.10 11.33 2.10
CA LEU A 21 -4.55 12.53 1.40
C LEU A 21 -3.39 13.29 0.78
N GLU A 22 -2.25 13.35 1.45
CA GLU A 22 -1.04 13.97 0.92
C GLU A 22 -0.53 13.22 -0.32
N ARG A 23 -0.57 11.89 -0.29
CA ARG A 23 -0.17 11.09 -1.45
C ARG A 23 -1.13 11.30 -2.62
N GLN A 24 -2.42 11.41 -2.35
CA GLN A 24 -3.40 11.67 -3.38
C GLN A 24 -3.13 13.02 -4.07
N ALA A 25 -2.84 14.05 -3.30
CA ALA A 25 -2.53 15.38 -3.85
C ALA A 25 -1.26 15.37 -4.69
N GLU A 26 -0.24 14.61 -4.27
CA GLU A 26 1.04 14.50 -4.97
C GLU A 26 0.92 13.79 -6.31
N VAL A 27 0.16 12.70 -6.33
CA VAL A 27 0.08 11.81 -7.49
C VAL A 27 -0.96 12.28 -8.49
N LEU A 28 -2.03 12.90 -7.99
CA LEU A 28 -3.16 13.34 -8.79
C LEU A 28 -3.32 14.86 -8.64
N PRO A 29 -2.48 15.64 -9.34
CA PRO A 29 -2.40 17.08 -9.11
C PRO A 29 -3.69 17.85 -9.37
N LYS A 30 -4.63 17.28 -10.10
CA LYS A 30 -5.95 17.90 -10.29
C LYS A 30 -6.92 17.58 -9.17
N HIS A 31 -6.45 16.86 -8.15
CA HIS A 31 -7.17 16.61 -6.92
C HIS A 31 -8.60 16.10 -7.13
N PRO A 32 -8.79 14.92 -7.74
CA PRO A 32 -10.12 14.35 -7.71
C PRO A 32 -10.54 14.22 -6.25
N ASP A 33 -11.71 14.71 -5.93
CA ASP A 33 -12.19 14.66 -4.56
C ASP A 33 -12.27 13.23 -4.07
N VAL A 34 -11.98 13.04 -2.79
CA VAL A 34 -12.18 11.75 -2.16
C VAL A 34 -13.68 11.47 -2.18
N HIS A 35 -14.05 10.38 -2.83
CA HIS A 35 -15.43 10.00 -3.03
C HIS A 35 -16.07 9.54 -1.72
N ASP A 36 -15.29 8.84 -0.89
CA ASP A 36 -15.78 8.29 0.36
C ASP A 36 -14.63 8.20 1.36
N PHE A 37 -14.64 9.10 2.33
CA PHE A 37 -13.63 9.10 3.38
C PHE A 37 -13.66 7.83 4.23
N SER A 38 -14.83 7.21 4.38
CA SER A 38 -14.91 5.98 5.16
C SER A 38 -14.11 4.85 4.51
N ASN A 39 -13.97 4.86 3.19
CA ASN A 39 -13.14 3.88 2.49
C ASN A 39 -11.65 4.10 2.77
N LEU A 40 -11.21 5.34 2.91
CA LEU A 40 -9.83 5.62 3.34
C LEU A 40 -9.60 5.18 4.78
N VAL A 41 -10.55 5.42 5.66
CA VAL A 41 -10.47 4.96 7.06
C VAL A 41 -10.39 3.44 7.11
N ALA A 42 -11.18 2.75 6.29
CA ALA A 42 -11.15 1.29 6.21
C ALA A 42 -9.79 0.78 5.72
N ALA A 43 -9.19 1.45 4.74
CA ALA A 43 -7.86 1.09 4.24
C ALA A 43 -6.80 1.23 5.33
N ILE A 44 -6.86 2.32 6.11
CA ILE A 44 -5.95 2.54 7.23
C ILE A 44 -6.11 1.42 8.27
N ALA A 45 -7.34 1.10 8.64
CA ALA A 45 -7.60 0.04 9.60
C ALA A 45 -7.05 -1.29 9.11
N ARG A 46 -7.21 -1.57 7.83
CA ARG A 46 -6.77 -2.83 7.23
C ARG A 46 -5.25 -3.02 7.31
N HIS A 47 -4.47 -1.97 7.05
CA HIS A 47 -3.02 -2.10 7.07
C HIS A 47 -2.45 -2.28 8.50
N ARG A 48 -3.25 -1.99 9.52
CA ARG A 48 -2.84 -2.13 10.92
C ARG A 48 -3.08 -3.53 11.49
N VAL A 49 -3.72 -4.41 10.73
CA VAL A 49 -3.97 -5.78 11.19
C VAL A 49 -2.65 -6.55 11.21
N ASN A 50 -2.34 -7.12 12.37
CA ASN A 50 -1.05 -7.79 12.58
C ASN A 50 -1.09 -9.32 12.50
N THR A 51 -2.28 -9.90 12.43
CA THR A 51 -2.39 -11.37 12.37
C THR A 51 -3.47 -11.75 11.36
N PRO A 52 -3.20 -11.55 10.06
CA PRO A 52 -4.21 -11.86 9.06
C PRO A 52 -4.52 -13.35 8.97
N GLN A 53 -3.52 -14.19 9.15
CA GLN A 53 -3.68 -15.64 8.99
C GLN A 53 -2.46 -16.34 9.58
N VAL A 54 -2.65 -17.54 10.10
CA VAL A 54 -1.54 -18.35 10.61
C VAL A 54 -0.56 -18.65 9.48
N GLY A 55 0.71 -18.47 9.75
CA GLY A 55 1.78 -18.74 8.79
C GLY A 55 2.06 -17.61 7.80
N VAL A 56 1.28 -16.53 7.85
CA VAL A 56 1.53 -15.38 6.99
C VAL A 56 2.48 -14.40 7.70
N THR A 57 3.52 -13.98 6.98
CA THR A 57 4.45 -12.97 7.51
C THR A 57 3.80 -11.60 7.51
N VAL A 58 3.77 -10.96 8.68
CA VAL A 58 3.29 -9.59 8.81
C VAL A 58 4.50 -8.66 8.79
N ASP A 59 4.75 -8.08 7.64
CA ASP A 59 5.86 -7.14 7.43
C ASP A 59 5.35 -5.90 6.68
N ASN A 60 6.27 -5.01 6.31
CA ASN A 60 5.86 -3.79 5.59
C ASN A 60 5.31 -4.10 4.20
N ALA A 61 5.81 -5.15 3.54
CA ALA A 61 5.25 -5.58 2.26
C ALA A 61 3.79 -5.99 2.41
N TRP A 62 3.45 -6.71 3.48
CA TRP A 62 2.06 -7.07 3.75
C TRP A 62 1.20 -5.84 4.01
N ARG A 63 1.72 -4.87 4.78
CA ARG A 63 0.98 -3.64 5.08
C ARG A 63 0.77 -2.79 3.82
N ALA A 64 1.79 -2.67 2.99
CA ALA A 64 1.66 -1.98 1.70
C ALA A 64 0.62 -2.66 0.82
N ALA A 65 0.63 -3.99 0.78
CA ALA A 65 -0.34 -4.78 0.02
C ALA A 65 -1.75 -4.59 0.56
N ALA A 66 -1.91 -4.53 1.88
CA ALA A 66 -3.22 -4.31 2.50
C ALA A 66 -3.79 -2.94 2.12
N LEU A 67 -2.95 -1.90 2.11
CA LEU A 67 -3.36 -0.57 1.67
C LEU A 67 -3.75 -0.58 0.19
N MET A 68 -2.92 -1.16 -0.64
CA MET A 68 -3.18 -1.25 -2.08
C MET A 68 -4.47 -1.98 -2.38
N HIS A 69 -4.65 -3.15 -1.79
CA HIS A 69 -5.83 -3.97 -1.99
C HIS A 69 -7.11 -3.21 -1.57
N ALA A 70 -7.07 -2.59 -0.39
CA ALA A 70 -8.22 -1.86 0.12
C ALA A 70 -8.58 -0.67 -0.79
N VAL A 71 -7.59 0.10 -1.24
CA VAL A 71 -7.84 1.24 -2.11
C VAL A 71 -8.44 0.80 -3.45
N ILE A 72 -7.93 -0.29 -4.02
CA ILE A 72 -8.46 -0.79 -5.29
C ILE A 72 -9.88 -1.31 -5.12
N ARG A 73 -10.15 -2.08 -4.07
CA ARG A 73 -11.46 -2.69 -3.85
C ARG A 73 -12.51 -1.69 -3.38
N LEU A 74 -12.13 -0.72 -2.57
CA LEU A 74 -13.06 0.24 -1.98
C LEU A 74 -13.24 1.51 -2.82
N ARG A 75 -12.31 1.81 -3.70
CA ARG A 75 -12.39 2.92 -4.67
C ARG A 75 -12.75 4.25 -4.01
N PRO A 76 -11.89 4.77 -3.11
CA PRO A 76 -12.20 6.03 -2.42
C PRO A 76 -12.23 7.25 -3.33
N LEU A 77 -11.63 7.19 -4.51
CA LEU A 77 -11.62 8.27 -5.48
C LEU A 77 -12.60 7.99 -6.61
N PRO A 78 -13.12 9.03 -7.27
CA PRO A 78 -13.99 8.84 -8.43
C PRO A 78 -13.29 8.19 -9.62
N ALA A 79 -11.96 8.31 -9.70
CA ALA A 79 -11.17 7.75 -10.80
C ALA A 79 -9.74 7.53 -10.35
N ARG A 80 -8.99 6.76 -11.12
CA ARG A 80 -7.54 6.53 -10.95
C ARG A 80 -7.14 5.86 -9.63
N ASN A 81 -8.01 5.03 -9.09
CA ASN A 81 -7.70 4.31 -7.85
C ASN A 81 -6.50 3.37 -8.04
N ALA A 82 -6.34 2.78 -9.23
CA ALA A 82 -5.19 1.90 -9.51
C ALA A 82 -3.87 2.67 -9.46
N LEU A 83 -3.82 3.87 -10.05
CA LEU A 83 -2.63 4.71 -10.01
C LEU A 83 -2.32 5.16 -8.59
N TYR A 84 -3.34 5.57 -7.86
CA TYR A 84 -3.22 5.97 -6.47
C TYR A 84 -2.68 4.81 -5.62
N ALA A 85 -3.25 3.62 -5.79
CA ALA A 85 -2.83 2.43 -5.06
C ALA A 85 -1.37 2.06 -5.35
N ALA A 86 -0.95 2.14 -6.62
CA ALA A 86 0.44 1.87 -6.99
C ALA A 86 1.40 2.86 -6.34
N ALA A 87 1.04 4.15 -6.34
CA ALA A 87 1.85 5.19 -5.71
C ALA A 87 1.94 5.00 -4.20
N ILE A 88 0.87 4.55 -3.56
CA ILE A 88 0.86 4.25 -2.12
C ILE A 88 1.89 3.17 -1.80
N VAL A 89 1.97 2.12 -2.60
CA VAL A 89 2.94 1.04 -2.35
C VAL A 89 4.37 1.58 -2.35
N VAL A 90 4.73 2.31 -3.39
CA VAL A 90 6.09 2.85 -3.50
C VAL A 90 6.39 3.81 -2.36
N SER A 91 5.49 4.74 -2.08
CA SER A 91 5.68 5.74 -1.03
C SER A 91 5.72 5.11 0.36
N TYR A 92 4.85 4.12 0.61
CA TYR A 92 4.81 3.45 1.89
C TYR A 92 6.11 2.68 2.15
N MET A 93 6.55 1.89 1.18
CA MET A 93 7.78 1.10 1.33
C MET A 93 8.98 2.01 1.52
N ASP A 94 9.06 3.10 0.75
CA ASP A 94 10.13 4.07 0.91
C ASP A 94 10.12 4.71 2.31
N ALA A 95 8.95 5.14 2.78
CA ALA A 95 8.81 5.72 4.12
C ALA A 95 9.16 4.72 5.22
N ALA A 96 8.94 3.43 4.97
CA ALA A 96 9.29 2.36 5.91
C ALA A 96 10.78 1.96 5.84
N GLY A 97 11.54 2.60 4.96
CA GLY A 97 12.98 2.31 4.82
C GLY A 97 13.28 1.11 3.93
N GLU A 98 12.31 0.65 3.15
CA GLU A 98 12.48 -0.51 2.27
C GLU A 98 12.10 -0.13 0.85
N THR A 99 13.10 0.08 0.02
CA THR A 99 12.86 0.43 -1.38
C THR A 99 12.42 -0.79 -2.18
N VAL A 100 11.50 -0.58 -3.11
CA VAL A 100 11.08 -1.61 -4.05
C VAL A 100 11.46 -1.22 -5.47
N ASP A 101 11.79 -2.23 -6.26
CA ASP A 101 12.16 -2.03 -7.67
C ASP A 101 11.38 -3.02 -8.53
N PRO A 102 10.07 -2.77 -8.75
CA PRO A 102 9.27 -3.67 -9.57
C PRO A 102 9.67 -3.58 -11.04
N PRO A 103 9.56 -4.68 -11.78
CA PRO A 103 9.72 -4.61 -13.23
C PRO A 103 8.75 -3.61 -13.85
N TYR A 104 9.11 -3.06 -15.00
CA TYR A 104 8.27 -2.07 -15.69
C TYR A 104 6.84 -2.60 -15.87
N GLY A 105 5.88 -1.82 -15.41
CA GLY A 105 4.45 -2.17 -15.53
C GLY A 105 3.93 -3.16 -14.48
N ALA A 106 4.82 -3.73 -13.66
CA ALA A 106 4.40 -4.78 -12.72
C ALA A 106 3.41 -4.29 -11.66
N LEU A 107 3.56 -3.06 -11.18
CA LEU A 107 2.62 -2.49 -10.19
C LEU A 107 1.23 -2.29 -10.80
N ILE A 108 1.15 -1.82 -12.02
CA ILE A 108 -0.13 -1.64 -12.70
C ILE A 108 -0.76 -3.00 -13.02
N ASP A 109 0.04 -3.98 -13.41
CA ASP A 109 -0.46 -5.34 -13.64
C ASP A 109 -1.01 -5.94 -12.34
N LEU A 110 -0.33 -5.73 -11.22
CA LEU A 110 -0.82 -6.16 -9.92
C LEU A 110 -2.15 -5.47 -9.58
N ALA A 111 -2.24 -4.16 -9.81
CA ALA A 111 -3.47 -3.42 -9.57
C ALA A 111 -4.64 -3.98 -10.41
N ARG A 112 -4.38 -4.31 -11.66
CA ARG A 112 -5.40 -4.92 -12.53
C ARG A 112 -5.81 -6.30 -12.04
N ASP A 113 -4.86 -7.09 -11.55
CA ASP A 113 -5.15 -8.43 -11.03
C ASP A 113 -6.00 -8.35 -9.76
N ILE A 114 -5.72 -7.38 -8.89
CA ILE A 114 -6.54 -7.15 -7.69
C ILE A 114 -7.95 -6.73 -8.09
N ASP A 115 -8.07 -5.77 -9.02
CA ASP A 115 -9.36 -5.26 -9.46
C ASP A 115 -10.22 -6.35 -10.10
N ALA A 116 -9.58 -7.25 -10.83
CA ALA A 116 -10.27 -8.37 -11.48
C ALA A 116 -10.53 -9.56 -10.57
N GLY A 117 -10.05 -9.51 -9.33
CA GLY A 117 -10.19 -10.62 -8.38
C GLY A 117 -9.21 -11.76 -8.59
N ARG A 118 -8.17 -11.57 -9.41
CA ARG A 118 -7.15 -12.60 -9.66
C ARG A 118 -6.03 -12.61 -8.62
N ALA A 119 -5.89 -11.53 -7.86
CA ALA A 119 -4.91 -11.44 -6.79
C ALA A 119 -5.60 -10.91 -5.54
N ASP A 120 -5.33 -11.53 -4.40
CA ASP A 120 -5.79 -11.03 -3.11
C ASP A 120 -4.66 -10.29 -2.39
N GLY A 121 -4.88 -9.90 -1.13
CA GLY A 121 -3.89 -9.18 -0.36
C GLY A 121 -2.62 -10.01 -0.10
N TYR A 122 -2.75 -11.32 0.01
CA TYR A 122 -1.61 -12.20 0.23
C TYR A 122 -0.76 -12.32 -1.04
N ASP A 123 -1.40 -12.47 -2.20
CA ASP A 123 -0.70 -12.50 -3.48
C ASP A 123 0.03 -11.18 -3.71
N ALA A 124 -0.62 -10.07 -3.40
CA ALA A 124 -0.03 -8.74 -3.54
C ALA A 124 1.19 -8.60 -2.63
N SER A 125 1.11 -9.04 -1.38
CA SER A 125 2.23 -8.93 -0.46
C SER A 125 3.43 -9.76 -0.93
N ASP A 126 3.19 -10.94 -1.48
CA ASP A 126 4.27 -11.78 -2.00
C ASP A 126 4.97 -11.11 -3.18
N ARG A 127 4.22 -10.50 -4.09
CA ARG A 127 4.81 -9.78 -5.22
C ARG A 127 5.61 -8.57 -4.75
N ILE A 128 5.07 -7.75 -3.86
CA ILE A 128 5.76 -6.58 -3.34
C ILE A 128 7.05 -7.00 -2.63
N ARG A 129 6.97 -8.06 -1.84
CA ARG A 129 8.13 -8.59 -1.13
C ARG A 129 9.24 -9.02 -2.08
N SER A 130 8.86 -9.60 -3.22
CA SER A 130 9.81 -10.05 -4.23
C SER A 130 10.52 -8.88 -4.93
N TRP A 131 9.96 -7.68 -4.88
CA TRP A 131 10.55 -6.50 -5.53
C TRP A 131 11.45 -5.69 -4.60
N ARG A 132 11.57 -6.06 -3.34
CA ARG A 132 12.47 -5.35 -2.40
C ARG A 132 13.92 -5.48 -2.82
N ILE A 133 14.63 -4.40 -2.68
CA ILE A 133 16.07 -4.39 -2.93
C ILE A 133 16.87 -4.20 -1.66
#